data_47f6eda8345e3b32700798f602ec8f36
#
_entry.id   47f6eda8345e3b32700798f602ec8f36
#
_cell.length_a   1.000
_cell.length_b   1.000
_cell.length_c   1.000
_cell.angle_alpha   90.00
_cell.angle_beta   90.00
_cell.angle_gamma   90.00
#
_symmetry.space_group_name_H-M   'P 1'
#
loop_
_entity.id
_entity.type
_entity.pdbx_description
1 polymer ?
#
loop_
_entity_poly.entity_id
_entity_poly.type
_entity_poly.pdbx_seq_one_letter_code
_entity_poly.pdbx_strand_id
1 'polypeptide(L)'
;MPSVLENILKDKLLEVSALKKNHTLPANITPSDRDFKKALLEKKTSFILECKKASPSKGLIRKDFDLLKITKTYEKFASCVSVLADAKYFLGSYENIKIVSQHSTKPILCKDFIIDAFQIKLARMMGADAVLLMLSALDDKNYLELFNLAKSLNMSVLTEVSNKQEIERLLKLQYDIIGINNRDLHTLTTNINHTLKLRPLLPKDTLVISESGIYSHAQIKALAPYVNGFLVGSSLMKEKDLKKACIKLILGENKVCGLTRMKDAKAVYKNHFIYGGLIFEKSSPRYIKPKEALKITKAVKKLDFVGVFVKDKIKKNPKNR
;
A
#
# COMPACT_ATOMS: atom_id res chain seq x y z
N MET A 1 -1.75 -27.70 17.11
CA MET A 1 -1.04 -26.46 17.51
C MET A 1 -1.93 -25.28 17.14
N PRO A 2 -1.99 -24.23 17.95
CA PRO A 2 -2.78 -23.03 17.59
C PRO A 2 -2.23 -22.40 16.30
N SER A 3 -3.12 -21.85 15.50
CA SER A 3 -2.75 -21.14 14.26
C SER A 3 -1.97 -19.83 14.58
N VAL A 4 -1.31 -19.27 13.57
CA VAL A 4 -0.61 -17.99 13.74
C VAL A 4 -1.59 -16.90 14.17
N LEU A 5 -2.80 -16.87 13.60
CA LEU A 5 -3.84 -15.91 13.96
C LEU A 5 -4.30 -16.05 15.41
N GLU A 6 -4.55 -17.28 15.88
CA GLU A 6 -4.95 -17.52 17.28
C GLU A 6 -3.91 -17.02 18.27
N ASN A 7 -2.61 -17.24 18.00
CA ASN A 7 -1.54 -16.71 18.82
C ASN A 7 -1.53 -15.17 18.82
N ILE A 8 -1.71 -14.54 17.63
CA ILE A 8 -1.81 -13.10 17.51
C ILE A 8 -2.97 -12.54 18.33
N LEU A 9 -4.15 -13.16 18.23
CA LEU A 9 -5.35 -12.70 18.98
C LEU A 9 -5.17 -12.84 20.49
N LYS A 10 -4.54 -13.91 20.96
CA LYS A 10 -4.20 -14.08 22.37
C LYS A 10 -3.27 -12.97 22.88
N ASP A 11 -2.23 -12.66 22.11
CA ASP A 11 -1.30 -11.56 22.46
C ASP A 11 -2.01 -10.19 22.40
N LYS A 12 -2.94 -10.02 21.44
CA LYS A 12 -3.70 -8.78 21.28
C LYS A 12 -4.58 -8.46 22.49
N LEU A 13 -5.16 -9.48 23.15
CA LEU A 13 -5.89 -9.25 24.40
C LEU A 13 -5.01 -8.62 25.49
N LEU A 14 -3.75 -9.05 25.59
CA LEU A 14 -2.79 -8.47 26.53
C LEU A 14 -2.38 -7.06 26.10
N GLU A 15 -2.15 -6.85 24.81
CA GLU A 15 -1.81 -5.54 24.27
C GLU A 15 -2.95 -4.53 24.50
N VAL A 16 -4.19 -4.89 24.24
CA VAL A 16 -5.37 -4.04 24.49
C VAL A 16 -5.48 -3.68 25.99
N SER A 17 -5.23 -4.63 26.87
CA SER A 17 -5.22 -4.35 28.32
C SER A 17 -4.13 -3.33 28.69
N ALA A 18 -2.97 -3.42 28.08
CA ALA A 18 -1.89 -2.43 28.26
C ALA A 18 -2.25 -1.07 27.65
N LEU A 19 -2.86 -1.05 26.47
CA LEU A 19 -3.32 0.19 25.82
C LEU A 19 -4.34 0.94 26.71
N LYS A 20 -5.30 0.22 27.31
CA LYS A 20 -6.30 0.78 28.23
C LYS A 20 -5.67 1.40 29.49
N LYS A 21 -4.54 0.86 29.96
CA LYS A 21 -3.79 1.40 31.11
C LYS A 21 -2.98 2.65 30.73
N ASN A 22 -2.42 2.66 29.53
CA ASN A 22 -1.46 3.67 29.08
C ASN A 22 -2.08 4.86 28.37
N HIS A 23 -3.35 4.77 27.94
CA HIS A 23 -4.05 5.83 27.23
C HIS A 23 -5.38 6.16 27.89
N THR A 24 -5.59 7.43 28.17
CA THR A 24 -6.89 7.94 28.60
C THR A 24 -7.62 8.49 27.38
N LEU A 25 -8.83 7.99 27.13
CA LEU A 25 -9.68 8.50 26.06
C LEU A 25 -10.47 9.71 26.57
N PRO A 26 -10.63 10.77 25.76
CA PRO A 26 -11.52 11.88 26.11
C PRO A 26 -12.98 11.39 26.12
N ALA A 27 -13.84 12.09 26.89
CA ALA A 27 -15.28 11.78 26.93
C ALA A 27 -15.92 11.86 25.55
N ASN A 28 -15.52 12.88 24.76
CA ASN A 28 -15.98 13.08 23.39
C ASN A 28 -14.81 12.91 22.40
N ILE A 29 -14.98 12.03 21.44
CA ILE A 29 -14.01 11.80 20.36
C ILE A 29 -14.56 12.47 19.10
N THR A 30 -13.79 13.38 18.52
CA THR A 30 -14.18 14.08 17.27
C THR A 30 -14.28 13.08 16.12
N PRO A 31 -15.44 12.99 15.44
CA PRO A 31 -15.61 12.14 14.26
C PRO A 31 -14.61 12.48 13.15
N SER A 32 -14.41 11.54 12.21
CA SER A 32 -13.55 11.78 11.05
C SER A 32 -14.17 12.83 10.12
N ASP A 33 -13.33 13.72 9.59
CA ASP A 33 -13.62 14.72 8.56
C ASP A 33 -13.07 14.33 7.18
N ARG A 34 -12.28 13.24 7.08
CA ARG A 34 -11.73 12.73 5.84
C ARG A 34 -12.48 11.47 5.40
N ASP A 35 -13.07 11.50 4.21
CA ASP A 35 -13.86 10.40 3.68
C ASP A 35 -12.96 9.38 2.96
N PHE A 36 -12.64 8.29 3.66
CA PHE A 36 -11.79 7.20 3.17
C PHE A 36 -12.42 6.48 1.97
N LYS A 37 -13.73 6.22 2.03
CA LYS A 37 -14.47 5.54 0.95
C LYS A 37 -14.51 6.38 -0.32
N LYS A 38 -14.82 7.67 -0.19
CA LYS A 38 -14.82 8.61 -1.31
C LYS A 38 -13.44 8.68 -1.98
N ALA A 39 -12.37 8.79 -1.19
CA ALA A 39 -11.00 8.83 -1.73
C ALA A 39 -10.62 7.58 -2.55
N LEU A 40 -11.20 6.42 -2.22
CA LEU A 40 -11.02 5.19 -3.01
C LEU A 40 -11.83 5.19 -4.31
N LEU A 41 -12.92 5.94 -4.39
CA LEU A 41 -13.77 6.01 -5.58
C LEU A 41 -13.36 7.10 -6.57
N GLU A 42 -12.50 8.04 -6.18
CA GLU A 42 -12.06 9.14 -7.05
C GLU A 42 -11.25 8.70 -8.28
N LYS A 43 -10.66 7.51 -8.23
CA LYS A 43 -9.83 6.97 -9.32
C LYS A 43 -10.34 5.62 -9.79
N LYS A 44 -10.17 5.36 -11.08
CA LYS A 44 -10.49 4.04 -11.65
C LYS A 44 -9.78 2.88 -10.94
N THR A 45 -8.55 3.10 -10.49
CA THR A 45 -7.79 2.16 -9.67
C THR A 45 -7.13 2.93 -8.53
N SER A 46 -7.49 2.59 -7.30
CA SER A 46 -7.03 3.25 -6.10
C SER A 46 -5.93 2.47 -5.39
N PHE A 47 -5.09 3.19 -4.64
CA PHE A 47 -3.99 2.59 -3.89
C PHE A 47 -4.03 3.02 -2.43
N ILE A 48 -4.14 2.04 -1.55
CA ILE A 48 -3.88 2.18 -0.12
C ILE A 48 -2.41 1.79 0.09
N LEU A 49 -1.54 2.78 0.33
CA LEU A 49 -0.11 2.52 0.51
C LEU A 49 0.22 2.38 1.98
N GLU A 50 0.87 1.26 2.34
CA GLU A 50 1.03 0.85 3.74
C GLU A 50 2.40 1.17 4.30
N CYS A 51 2.44 1.86 5.43
CA CYS A 51 3.61 2.09 6.27
C CYS A 51 3.86 0.83 7.12
N LYS A 52 4.78 -0.03 6.68
CA LYS A 52 5.08 -1.32 7.33
C LYS A 52 6.57 -1.47 7.63
N LYS A 53 6.92 -1.53 8.92
CA LYS A 53 8.30 -1.72 9.37
C LYS A 53 8.73 -3.18 9.35
N ALA A 54 7.86 -4.08 9.80
CA ALA A 54 8.09 -5.53 9.90
C ALA A 54 6.83 -6.34 9.58
N SER A 55 6.93 -7.65 9.48
CA SER A 55 5.79 -8.57 9.43
C SER A 55 6.19 -9.97 9.92
N PRO A 56 5.23 -10.81 10.41
CA PRO A 56 5.51 -12.17 10.86
C PRO A 56 6.23 -13.02 9.82
N SER A 57 5.86 -12.89 8.55
CA SER A 57 6.41 -13.71 7.46
C SER A 57 7.75 -13.23 6.89
N LYS A 58 8.19 -11.99 7.19
CA LYS A 58 9.41 -11.39 6.60
C LYS A 58 10.36 -10.77 7.62
N GLY A 59 10.00 -10.76 8.91
CA GLY A 59 10.76 -10.06 9.92
C GLY A 59 10.85 -8.55 9.65
N LEU A 60 11.99 -7.95 9.93
CA LEU A 60 12.25 -6.53 9.68
C LEU A 60 12.39 -6.26 8.18
N ILE A 61 11.47 -5.44 7.61
CA ILE A 61 11.42 -5.12 6.18
C ILE A 61 12.20 -3.84 5.89
N ARG A 62 12.03 -2.81 6.73
CA ARG A 62 12.66 -1.51 6.54
C ARG A 62 13.38 -1.04 7.79
N LYS A 63 14.72 -0.98 7.74
CA LYS A 63 15.57 -0.52 8.86
C LYS A 63 15.42 0.99 9.10
N ASP A 64 15.51 1.78 8.03
CA ASP A 64 15.36 3.25 8.01
C ASP A 64 13.87 3.64 7.88
N PHE A 65 13.06 3.29 8.89
CA PHE A 65 11.63 3.53 8.93
C PHE A 65 11.31 4.97 9.36
N ASP A 66 11.53 5.91 8.44
CA ASP A 66 11.24 7.34 8.62
C ASP A 66 9.82 7.64 8.08
N LEU A 67 8.86 7.73 8.98
CA LEU A 67 7.44 7.96 8.64
C LEU A 67 7.23 9.28 7.89
N LEU A 68 7.96 10.34 8.21
CA LEU A 68 7.79 11.63 7.54
C LEU A 68 8.19 11.55 6.06
N LYS A 69 9.33 10.89 5.78
CA LYS A 69 9.77 10.67 4.39
C LYS A 69 8.84 9.73 3.62
N ILE A 70 8.34 8.68 4.29
CA ILE A 70 7.37 7.74 3.71
C ILE A 70 6.09 8.49 3.37
N THR A 71 5.49 9.21 4.33
CA THR A 71 4.26 9.98 4.17
C THR A 71 4.38 11.00 3.03
N LYS A 72 5.46 11.80 3.00
CA LYS A 72 5.72 12.77 1.92
C LYS A 72 5.81 12.12 0.54
N THR A 73 6.27 10.87 0.47
CA THR A 73 6.30 10.11 -0.79
C THR A 73 4.90 9.61 -1.15
N TYR A 74 4.19 9.01 -0.19
CA TYR A 74 2.86 8.44 -0.39
C TYR A 74 1.82 9.48 -0.75
N GLU A 75 1.94 10.71 -0.25
CA GLU A 75 1.07 11.84 -0.58
C GLU A 75 0.88 12.04 -2.10
N LYS A 76 1.89 11.68 -2.89
CA LYS A 76 1.89 11.84 -4.36
C LYS A 76 1.23 10.68 -5.12
N PHE A 77 1.11 9.52 -4.49
CA PHE A 77 0.72 8.28 -5.18
C PHE A 77 -0.50 7.60 -4.56
N ALA A 78 -0.68 7.72 -3.26
CA ALA A 78 -1.76 7.06 -2.54
C ALA A 78 -3.11 7.75 -2.76
N SER A 79 -4.18 6.96 -2.73
CA SER A 79 -5.55 7.44 -2.47
C SER A 79 -5.75 7.54 -0.95
N CYS A 80 -5.30 6.55 -0.20
CA CYS A 80 -5.31 6.47 1.26
C CYS A 80 -3.99 5.89 1.78
N VAL A 81 -3.67 6.13 3.04
CA VAL A 81 -2.47 5.57 3.69
C VAL A 81 -2.90 4.58 4.76
N SER A 82 -2.28 3.39 4.77
CA SER A 82 -2.45 2.40 5.83
C SER A 82 -1.26 2.46 6.79
N VAL A 83 -1.54 2.45 8.09
CA VAL A 83 -0.52 2.51 9.14
C VAL A 83 -0.68 1.32 10.07
N LEU A 84 0.38 0.49 10.18
CA LEU A 84 0.39 -0.65 11.11
C LEU A 84 0.47 -0.12 12.54
N ALA A 85 -0.49 -0.56 13.39
CA ALA A 85 -0.54 -0.22 14.80
C ALA A 85 -0.13 -1.38 15.72
N ASP A 86 -0.14 -2.63 15.24
CA ASP A 86 0.33 -3.79 16.01
C ASP A 86 1.81 -3.69 16.38
N ALA A 87 2.10 -3.71 17.69
CA ALA A 87 3.45 -3.52 18.19
C ALA A 87 4.30 -4.78 18.06
N LYS A 88 3.77 -5.94 18.44
CA LYS A 88 4.55 -7.19 18.59
C LYS A 88 4.97 -7.78 17.23
N TYR A 89 4.04 -7.88 16.30
CA TYR A 89 4.23 -8.62 15.06
C TYR A 89 4.64 -7.74 13.88
N PHE A 90 4.28 -6.44 13.92
CA PHE A 90 4.54 -5.52 12.82
C PHE A 90 5.45 -4.35 13.21
N LEU A 91 5.89 -4.28 14.47
CA LEU A 91 6.67 -3.15 15.03
C LEU A 91 5.98 -1.81 14.74
N GLY A 92 4.63 -1.82 14.83
CA GLY A 92 3.76 -0.68 14.66
C GLY A 92 3.50 0.06 15.96
N SER A 93 2.66 1.09 15.90
CA SER A 93 2.22 1.86 17.07
C SER A 93 1.04 2.76 16.68
N TYR A 94 0.13 3.03 17.60
CA TYR A 94 -0.92 4.03 17.44
C TYR A 94 -0.34 5.44 17.27
N GLU A 95 0.81 5.73 17.88
CA GLU A 95 1.53 6.99 17.69
C GLU A 95 1.98 7.19 16.23
N ASN A 96 2.27 6.12 15.50
CA ASN A 96 2.57 6.20 14.07
C ASN A 96 1.39 6.76 13.26
N ILE A 97 0.15 6.43 13.65
CA ILE A 97 -1.07 6.98 13.03
C ILE A 97 -1.11 8.48 13.22
N LYS A 98 -0.86 8.97 14.44
CA LYS A 98 -0.82 10.40 14.78
C LYS A 98 0.23 11.14 13.93
N ILE A 99 1.45 10.61 13.84
CA ILE A 99 2.51 11.19 13.02
C ILE A 99 2.08 11.30 11.56
N VAL A 100 1.54 10.22 10.98
CA VAL A 100 1.12 10.22 9.57
C VAL A 100 -0.08 11.16 9.36
N SER A 101 -1.06 11.14 10.26
CA SER A 101 -2.26 11.99 10.19
C SER A 101 -1.94 13.49 10.22
N GLN A 102 -0.94 13.90 10.99
CA GLN A 102 -0.50 15.30 11.07
C GLN A 102 0.26 15.77 9.82
N HIS A 103 0.76 14.86 8.98
CA HIS A 103 1.62 15.18 7.83
C HIS A 103 1.05 14.69 6.48
N SER A 104 -0.19 14.20 6.47
CA SER A 104 -0.90 13.74 5.26
C SER A 104 -2.28 14.37 5.15
N THR A 105 -2.65 14.74 3.92
CA THR A 105 -4.02 15.10 3.58
C THR A 105 -4.87 13.88 3.21
N LYS A 106 -4.23 12.71 3.01
CA LYS A 106 -4.91 11.47 2.65
C LYS A 106 -5.59 10.85 3.85
N PRO A 107 -6.78 10.23 3.68
CA PRO A 107 -7.41 9.45 4.74
C PRO A 107 -6.54 8.29 5.21
N ILE A 108 -6.58 8.01 6.52
CA ILE A 108 -5.70 7.05 7.19
C ILE A 108 -6.46 5.81 7.64
N LEU A 109 -5.98 4.64 7.26
CA LEU A 109 -6.43 3.35 7.78
C LEU A 109 -5.57 2.92 8.97
N CYS A 110 -6.19 2.74 10.13
CA CYS A 110 -5.59 1.98 11.23
C CYS A 110 -5.59 0.50 10.88
N LYS A 111 -4.41 -0.06 10.64
CA LYS A 111 -4.24 -1.49 10.30
C LYS A 111 -3.76 -2.23 11.55
N ASP A 112 -4.70 -2.84 12.26
CA ASP A 112 -4.47 -3.62 13.49
C ASP A 112 -5.44 -4.79 13.55
N PHE A 113 -5.19 -5.76 14.45
CA PHE A 113 -6.15 -6.80 14.83
C PHE A 113 -7.11 -6.20 15.85
N ILE A 114 -8.18 -5.57 15.36
CA ILE A 114 -9.17 -4.90 16.21
C ILE A 114 -10.15 -5.93 16.77
N ILE A 115 -10.18 -6.03 18.11
CA ILE A 115 -11.02 -6.95 18.86
C ILE A 115 -11.80 -6.25 19.99
N ASP A 116 -11.55 -4.95 20.20
CA ASP A 116 -12.13 -4.18 21.31
C ASP A 116 -12.47 -2.75 20.87
N ALA A 117 -13.57 -2.23 21.36
CA ALA A 117 -14.06 -0.87 21.10
C ALA A 117 -13.03 0.22 21.44
N PHE A 118 -12.18 -0.02 22.45
CA PHE A 118 -11.12 0.91 22.84
C PHE A 118 -10.14 1.17 21.70
N GLN A 119 -9.78 0.14 20.92
CA GLN A 119 -8.86 0.28 19.79
C GLN A 119 -9.42 1.22 18.72
N ILE A 120 -10.72 1.16 18.40
CA ILE A 120 -11.37 2.07 17.43
C ILE A 120 -11.33 3.50 17.93
N LYS A 121 -11.70 3.71 19.20
CA LYS A 121 -11.67 5.03 19.82
C LYS A 121 -10.27 5.62 19.86
N LEU A 122 -9.27 4.81 20.24
CA LEU A 122 -7.86 5.20 20.24
C LEU A 122 -7.38 5.51 18.82
N ALA A 123 -7.70 4.68 17.83
CA ALA A 123 -7.35 4.91 16.42
C ALA A 123 -7.90 6.25 15.94
N ARG A 124 -9.18 6.57 16.23
CA ARG A 124 -9.77 7.85 15.87
C ARG A 124 -9.09 9.03 16.59
N MET A 125 -8.83 8.91 17.87
CA MET A 125 -8.10 9.91 18.65
C MET A 125 -6.71 10.20 18.06
N MET A 126 -6.05 9.17 17.53
CA MET A 126 -4.76 9.31 16.84
C MET A 126 -4.89 9.81 15.39
N GLY A 127 -6.10 10.01 14.87
CA GLY A 127 -6.36 10.59 13.55
C GLY A 127 -6.61 9.59 12.43
N ALA A 128 -6.96 8.33 12.74
CA ALA A 128 -7.43 7.38 11.72
C ALA A 128 -8.83 7.73 11.22
N ASP A 129 -9.08 7.49 9.94
CA ASP A 129 -10.34 7.75 9.24
C ASP A 129 -11.04 6.45 8.82
N ALA A 130 -10.32 5.35 8.92
CA ALA A 130 -10.83 4.00 8.69
C ALA A 130 -10.15 3.01 9.63
N VAL A 131 -10.83 1.88 9.85
CA VAL A 131 -10.31 0.74 10.61
C VAL A 131 -10.43 -0.54 9.82
N LEU A 132 -9.57 -1.52 10.13
CA LEU A 132 -9.67 -2.89 9.65
C LEU A 132 -10.52 -3.71 10.62
N LEU A 133 -11.53 -4.43 10.10
CA LEU A 133 -12.21 -5.49 10.82
C LEU A 133 -12.07 -6.80 10.07
N MET A 134 -11.63 -7.86 10.74
CA MET A 134 -11.35 -9.15 10.12
C MET A 134 -12.41 -10.18 10.51
N LEU A 135 -13.12 -10.78 9.55
CA LEU A 135 -14.10 -11.82 9.84
C LEU A 135 -13.47 -13.13 10.33
N SER A 136 -12.20 -13.33 10.06
CA SER A 136 -11.41 -14.44 10.63
C SER A 136 -11.10 -14.28 12.13
N ALA A 137 -11.21 -13.05 12.66
CA ALA A 137 -10.89 -12.72 14.05
C ALA A 137 -12.13 -12.42 14.92
N LEU A 138 -13.26 -12.10 14.29
CA LEU A 138 -14.48 -11.63 14.95
C LEU A 138 -15.65 -12.55 14.64
N ASP A 139 -16.48 -12.82 15.64
CA ASP A 139 -17.84 -13.33 15.42
C ASP A 139 -18.77 -12.21 14.91
N ASP A 140 -19.97 -12.57 14.47
CA ASP A 140 -20.91 -11.64 13.84
C ASP A 140 -21.38 -10.54 14.80
N LYS A 141 -21.58 -10.85 16.08
CA LYS A 141 -22.00 -9.89 17.10
C LYS A 141 -20.91 -8.85 17.36
N ASN A 142 -19.72 -9.29 17.66
CA ASN A 142 -18.59 -8.40 17.92
C ASN A 142 -18.24 -7.57 16.67
N TYR A 143 -18.31 -8.18 15.47
CA TYR A 143 -18.12 -7.44 14.23
C TYR A 143 -19.12 -6.29 14.09
N LEU A 144 -20.43 -6.54 14.28
CA LEU A 144 -21.47 -5.51 14.15
C LEU A 144 -21.34 -4.41 15.20
N GLU A 145 -21.01 -4.74 16.44
CA GLU A 145 -20.77 -3.75 17.49
C GLU A 145 -19.61 -2.82 17.13
N LEU A 146 -18.49 -3.37 16.67
CA LEU A 146 -17.32 -2.60 16.26
C LEU A 146 -17.56 -1.81 14.97
N PHE A 147 -18.28 -2.39 14.01
CA PHE A 147 -18.70 -1.72 12.78
C PHE A 147 -19.53 -0.48 13.09
N ASN A 148 -20.58 -0.62 13.90
CA ASN A 148 -21.48 0.46 14.27
C ASN A 148 -20.73 1.56 15.06
N LEU A 149 -19.83 1.19 15.95
CA LEU A 149 -18.98 2.16 16.65
C LEU A 149 -18.09 2.94 15.67
N ALA A 150 -17.44 2.28 14.72
CA ALA A 150 -16.64 2.98 13.72
C ALA A 150 -17.50 3.96 12.89
N LYS A 151 -18.69 3.52 12.46
CA LYS A 151 -19.64 4.38 11.72
C LYS A 151 -20.13 5.57 12.55
N SER A 152 -20.37 5.41 13.86
CA SER A 152 -20.74 6.52 14.75
C SER A 152 -19.68 7.60 14.89
N LEU A 153 -18.40 7.23 14.64
CA LEU A 153 -17.26 8.14 14.60
C LEU A 153 -16.94 8.62 13.16
N ASN A 154 -17.85 8.43 12.22
CA ASN A 154 -17.71 8.77 10.80
C ASN A 154 -16.46 8.13 10.16
N MET A 155 -16.05 6.96 10.65
CA MET A 155 -14.94 6.19 10.09
C MET A 155 -15.47 5.18 9.07
N SER A 156 -14.69 4.94 8.01
CA SER A 156 -14.92 3.80 7.10
C SER A 156 -14.42 2.50 7.72
N VAL A 157 -15.03 1.39 7.29
CA VAL A 157 -14.60 0.05 7.71
C VAL A 157 -14.12 -0.73 6.50
N LEU A 158 -12.84 -1.14 6.51
CA LEU A 158 -12.29 -2.13 5.60
C LEU A 158 -12.50 -3.51 6.23
N THR A 159 -13.47 -4.27 5.71
CA THR A 159 -13.76 -5.61 6.20
C THR A 159 -12.95 -6.63 5.42
N GLU A 160 -12.00 -7.28 6.10
CA GLU A 160 -11.13 -8.27 5.47
C GLU A 160 -11.80 -9.65 5.47
N VAL A 161 -11.77 -10.29 4.29
CA VAL A 161 -12.22 -11.66 4.06
C VAL A 161 -11.14 -12.46 3.34
N SER A 162 -11.02 -13.75 3.68
CA SER A 162 -10.01 -14.65 3.15
C SER A 162 -10.55 -15.93 2.53
N ASN A 163 -11.85 -16.20 2.65
CA ASN A 163 -12.46 -17.40 2.11
C ASN A 163 -13.96 -17.22 1.80
N LYS A 164 -14.55 -18.23 1.17
CA LYS A 164 -15.96 -18.22 0.76
C LYS A 164 -16.90 -18.14 1.96
N GLN A 165 -16.61 -18.83 3.04
CA GLN A 165 -17.45 -18.87 4.24
C GLN A 165 -17.54 -17.47 4.90
N GLU A 166 -16.42 -16.75 4.94
CA GLU A 166 -16.40 -15.38 5.43
C GLU A 166 -17.19 -14.43 4.53
N ILE A 167 -17.17 -14.62 3.20
CA ILE A 167 -18.01 -13.85 2.28
C ILE A 167 -19.50 -14.16 2.52
N GLU A 168 -19.88 -15.43 2.65
CA GLU A 168 -21.27 -15.83 2.91
C GLU A 168 -21.80 -15.26 4.26
N ARG A 169 -20.92 -15.15 5.27
CA ARG A 169 -21.22 -14.45 6.53
C ARG A 169 -21.40 -12.95 6.28
N LEU A 170 -20.43 -12.33 5.62
CA LEU A 170 -20.41 -10.88 5.36
C LEU A 170 -21.65 -10.40 4.62
N LEU A 171 -22.13 -11.16 3.63
CA LEU A 171 -23.32 -10.80 2.84
C LEU A 171 -24.62 -10.75 3.67
N LYS A 172 -24.62 -11.30 4.89
CA LYS A 172 -25.74 -11.22 5.86
C LYS A 172 -25.55 -10.08 6.87
N LEU A 173 -24.38 -9.40 6.85
CA LEU A 173 -24.00 -8.34 7.77
C LEU A 173 -23.96 -6.99 7.05
N GLN A 174 -23.76 -5.92 7.81
CA GLN A 174 -23.45 -4.61 7.26
C GLN A 174 -21.96 -4.56 6.88
N TYR A 175 -21.64 -3.94 5.75
CA TYR A 175 -20.26 -3.72 5.32
C TYR A 175 -20.14 -2.40 4.54
N ASP A 176 -18.93 -1.89 4.44
CA ASP A 176 -18.63 -0.61 3.78
C ASP A 176 -17.66 -0.80 2.61
N ILE A 177 -16.48 -1.35 2.88
CA ILE A 177 -15.43 -1.66 1.92
C ILE A 177 -14.97 -3.09 2.20
N ILE A 178 -14.79 -3.90 1.16
CA ILE A 178 -14.33 -5.28 1.31
C ILE A 178 -12.86 -5.41 0.89
N GLY A 179 -12.05 -5.94 1.80
CA GLY A 179 -10.68 -6.35 1.54
C GLY A 179 -10.60 -7.85 1.26
N ILE A 180 -10.19 -8.26 0.06
CA ILE A 180 -9.87 -9.67 -0.22
C ILE A 180 -8.40 -9.89 0.06
N ASN A 181 -8.08 -10.64 1.12
CA ASN A 181 -6.71 -10.96 1.48
C ASN A 181 -6.20 -12.16 0.68
N ASN A 182 -5.19 -11.93 -0.17
CA ASN A 182 -4.51 -12.98 -0.94
C ASN A 182 -3.56 -13.83 -0.08
N ARG A 183 -3.39 -13.51 1.19
CA ARG A 183 -2.58 -14.28 2.13
C ARG A 183 -3.45 -15.21 2.93
N ASP A 184 -3.12 -16.49 2.88
CA ASP A 184 -3.62 -17.47 3.84
C ASP A 184 -3.01 -17.19 5.22
N LEU A 185 -3.85 -16.94 6.23
CA LEU A 185 -3.40 -16.61 7.58
C LEU A 185 -2.94 -17.82 8.40
N HIS A 186 -3.20 -19.04 7.91
CA HIS A 186 -2.71 -20.26 8.54
C HIS A 186 -1.32 -20.64 8.05
N THR A 187 -1.11 -20.59 6.72
CA THR A 187 0.16 -20.99 6.07
C THR A 187 1.09 -19.82 5.77
N LEU A 188 0.61 -18.59 5.87
CA LEU A 188 1.28 -17.34 5.47
C LEU A 188 1.68 -17.28 3.98
N THR A 189 1.23 -18.23 3.17
CA THR A 189 1.43 -18.21 1.71
C THR A 189 0.56 -17.17 1.04
N THR A 190 0.96 -16.71 -0.13
CA THR A 190 0.26 -15.64 -0.85
C THR A 190 0.00 -16.05 -2.29
N ASN A 191 -1.27 -15.95 -2.73
CA ASN A 191 -1.68 -16.27 -4.08
C ASN A 191 -2.70 -15.21 -4.60
N ILE A 192 -2.29 -14.37 -5.55
CA ILE A 192 -3.13 -13.30 -6.10
C ILE A 192 -4.39 -13.81 -6.85
N ASN A 193 -4.38 -15.07 -7.30
CA ASN A 193 -5.56 -15.70 -7.91
C ASN A 193 -6.70 -15.86 -6.90
N HIS A 194 -6.43 -15.70 -5.60
CA HIS A 194 -7.44 -15.72 -4.57
C HIS A 194 -8.48 -14.62 -4.78
N THR A 195 -8.02 -13.40 -5.07
CA THR A 195 -8.92 -12.29 -5.46
C THR A 195 -9.82 -12.68 -6.64
N LEU A 196 -9.29 -13.32 -7.68
CA LEU A 196 -10.07 -13.73 -8.86
C LEU A 196 -11.13 -14.79 -8.54
N LYS A 197 -10.83 -15.68 -7.58
CA LYS A 197 -11.76 -16.74 -7.14
C LYS A 197 -12.88 -16.19 -6.25
N LEU A 198 -12.58 -15.24 -5.38
CA LEU A 198 -13.54 -14.72 -4.40
C LEU A 198 -14.37 -13.55 -4.93
N ARG A 199 -13.82 -12.72 -5.82
CA ARG A 199 -14.53 -11.54 -6.37
C ARG A 199 -15.91 -11.87 -7.00
N PRO A 200 -16.09 -12.97 -7.76
CA PRO A 200 -17.38 -13.32 -8.33
C PRO A 200 -18.47 -13.64 -7.32
N LEU A 201 -18.11 -13.94 -6.06
CA LEU A 201 -19.05 -14.22 -4.98
C LEU A 201 -19.65 -12.94 -4.36
N LEU A 202 -19.08 -11.77 -4.68
CA LEU A 202 -19.52 -10.47 -4.18
C LEU A 202 -20.41 -9.76 -5.22
N PRO A 203 -21.40 -8.95 -4.78
CA PRO A 203 -22.20 -8.11 -5.67
C PRO A 203 -21.31 -7.22 -6.54
N LYS A 204 -21.79 -6.89 -7.75
CA LYS A 204 -21.02 -6.12 -8.75
C LYS A 204 -20.62 -4.74 -8.24
N ASP A 205 -21.52 -4.06 -7.54
CA ASP A 205 -21.33 -2.69 -7.07
C ASP A 205 -20.53 -2.57 -5.74
N THR A 206 -20.03 -3.70 -5.24
CA THR A 206 -19.23 -3.72 -4.01
C THR A 206 -17.87 -3.08 -4.26
N LEU A 207 -17.48 -2.15 -3.37
CA LEU A 207 -16.13 -1.58 -3.34
C LEU A 207 -15.14 -2.61 -2.79
N VAL A 208 -14.27 -3.12 -3.66
CA VAL A 208 -13.33 -4.21 -3.33
C VAL A 208 -11.89 -3.77 -3.45
N ILE A 209 -11.10 -4.07 -2.44
CA ILE A 209 -9.64 -3.87 -2.37
C ILE A 209 -8.95 -5.23 -2.35
N SER A 210 -7.98 -5.46 -3.23
CA SER A 210 -7.13 -6.65 -3.18
C SER A 210 -5.92 -6.38 -2.29
N GLU A 211 -5.72 -7.24 -1.29
CA GLU A 211 -4.67 -7.08 -0.29
C GLU A 211 -3.64 -8.22 -0.36
N SER A 212 -2.42 -7.93 0.00
CA SER A 212 -1.30 -8.89 0.03
C SER A 212 -0.88 -9.42 -1.35
N GLY A 213 0.40 -9.71 -1.52
CA GLY A 213 0.93 -10.40 -2.70
C GLY A 213 1.10 -9.54 -3.96
N ILE A 214 0.91 -8.23 -3.88
CA ILE A 214 1.08 -7.30 -5.01
C ILE A 214 2.54 -6.83 -5.07
N TYR A 215 3.28 -7.27 -6.08
CA TYR A 215 4.72 -7.01 -6.25
C TYR A 215 5.07 -6.32 -7.56
N SER A 216 4.19 -6.32 -8.55
CA SER A 216 4.47 -5.79 -9.89
C SER A 216 3.29 -5.08 -10.52
N HIS A 217 3.58 -4.17 -11.46
CA HIS A 217 2.57 -3.50 -12.26
C HIS A 217 1.75 -4.48 -13.11
N ALA A 218 2.36 -5.57 -13.58
CA ALA A 218 1.68 -6.60 -14.34
C ALA A 218 0.55 -7.27 -13.53
N GLN A 219 0.78 -7.54 -12.23
CA GLN A 219 -0.25 -8.07 -11.33
C GLN A 219 -1.39 -7.07 -11.13
N ILE A 220 -1.06 -5.78 -10.97
CA ILE A 220 -2.08 -4.71 -10.89
C ILE A 220 -2.92 -4.70 -12.16
N LYS A 221 -2.30 -4.70 -13.34
CA LYS A 221 -3.03 -4.72 -14.62
C LYS A 221 -3.95 -5.94 -14.76
N ALA A 222 -3.51 -7.10 -14.31
CA ALA A 222 -4.29 -8.33 -14.35
C ALA A 222 -5.52 -8.29 -13.42
N LEU A 223 -5.39 -7.68 -12.23
CA LEU A 223 -6.46 -7.65 -11.23
C LEU A 223 -7.35 -6.39 -11.30
N ALA A 224 -6.87 -5.29 -11.87
CA ALA A 224 -7.61 -4.01 -11.91
C ALA A 224 -9.00 -4.08 -12.56
N PRO A 225 -9.30 -4.98 -13.53
CA PRO A 225 -10.67 -5.16 -14.04
C PRO A 225 -11.66 -5.70 -13.00
N TYR A 226 -11.18 -6.32 -11.93
CA TYR A 226 -12.00 -7.04 -10.96
C TYR A 226 -12.15 -6.31 -9.61
N VAL A 227 -11.27 -5.34 -9.31
CA VAL A 227 -11.24 -4.64 -8.01
C VAL A 227 -11.11 -3.13 -8.20
N ASN A 228 -11.54 -2.37 -7.20
CA ASN A 228 -11.45 -0.91 -7.22
C ASN A 228 -10.06 -0.40 -6.82
N GLY A 229 -9.28 -1.22 -6.12
CA GLY A 229 -7.96 -0.82 -5.68
C GLY A 229 -7.14 -1.92 -5.02
N PHE A 230 -5.98 -1.51 -4.53
CA PHE A 230 -4.96 -2.40 -3.96
C PHE A 230 -4.41 -1.84 -2.66
N LEU A 231 -4.24 -2.71 -1.65
CA LEU A 231 -3.47 -2.39 -0.46
C LEU A 231 -2.05 -2.98 -0.60
N VAL A 232 -1.04 -2.11 -0.57
CA VAL A 232 0.35 -2.48 -0.87
C VAL A 232 1.31 -1.94 0.18
N GLY A 233 2.08 -2.82 0.80
CA GLY A 233 3.08 -2.47 1.82
C GLY A 233 4.45 -3.07 1.53
N SER A 234 4.59 -4.38 1.72
CA SER A 234 5.90 -5.06 1.74
C SER A 234 6.73 -4.91 0.47
N SER A 235 6.12 -4.85 -0.71
CA SER A 235 6.83 -4.68 -1.99
C SER A 235 7.44 -3.28 -2.12
N LEU A 236 6.81 -2.27 -1.52
CA LEU A 236 7.31 -0.90 -1.51
C LEU A 236 8.33 -0.67 -0.39
N MET A 237 8.04 -1.16 0.81
CA MET A 237 8.89 -0.92 1.98
C MET A 237 10.27 -1.58 1.90
N LYS A 238 10.45 -2.66 1.14
CA LYS A 238 11.75 -3.30 0.91
C LYS A 238 12.68 -2.48 0.02
N GLU A 239 12.16 -1.55 -0.78
CA GLU A 239 12.93 -0.81 -1.78
C GLU A 239 13.61 0.42 -1.18
N LYS A 240 14.91 0.63 -1.47
CA LYS A 240 15.67 1.80 -0.98
C LYS A 240 15.08 3.11 -1.50
N ASP A 241 14.79 3.19 -2.80
CA ASP A 241 14.12 4.36 -3.42
C ASP A 241 12.61 4.12 -3.48
N LEU A 242 11.92 4.53 -2.40
CA LEU A 242 10.46 4.36 -2.27
C LEU A 242 9.69 5.09 -3.38
N LYS A 243 10.14 6.28 -3.79
CA LYS A 243 9.48 7.04 -4.87
C LYS A 243 9.52 6.25 -6.18
N LYS A 244 10.69 5.73 -6.54
CA LYS A 244 10.88 4.91 -7.75
C LYS A 244 10.07 3.62 -7.67
N ALA A 245 9.99 2.99 -6.49
CA ALA A 245 9.16 1.80 -6.26
C ALA A 245 7.67 2.09 -6.49
N CYS A 246 7.14 3.21 -5.96
CA CYS A 246 5.76 3.63 -6.22
C CYS A 246 5.50 3.86 -7.72
N ILE A 247 6.41 4.54 -8.42
CA ILE A 247 6.28 4.78 -9.86
C ILE A 247 6.23 3.45 -10.62
N LYS A 248 7.18 2.54 -10.37
CA LYS A 248 7.24 1.23 -11.04
C LYS A 248 5.98 0.41 -10.81
N LEU A 249 5.50 0.40 -9.57
CA LEU A 249 4.33 -0.39 -9.22
C LEU A 249 3.04 0.20 -9.82
N ILE A 250 2.82 1.49 -9.68
CA ILE A 250 1.55 2.16 -10.01
C ILE A 250 1.47 2.53 -11.49
N LEU A 251 2.55 3.09 -12.05
CA LEU A 251 2.59 3.61 -13.42
C LEU A 251 3.30 2.67 -14.40
N GLY A 252 4.01 1.66 -13.89
CA GLY A 252 4.80 0.75 -14.69
C GLY A 252 6.19 1.27 -15.05
N GLU A 253 6.98 0.40 -15.67
CA GLU A 253 8.32 0.73 -16.16
C GLU A 253 8.25 1.34 -17.55
N ASN A 254 8.01 2.63 -17.62
CA ASN A 254 7.86 3.39 -18.86
C ASN A 254 9.15 4.15 -19.23
N LYS A 255 9.36 4.33 -20.55
CA LYS A 255 10.52 4.95 -21.14
C LYS A 255 10.14 6.01 -22.15
N VAL A 256 10.81 7.18 -22.10
CA VAL A 256 10.82 8.15 -23.20
C VAL A 256 12.10 8.00 -23.98
N CYS A 257 12.02 7.70 -25.29
CA CYS A 257 13.17 7.41 -26.13
C CYS A 257 13.56 8.58 -27.03
N GLY A 258 14.88 8.77 -27.20
CA GLY A 258 15.44 9.78 -28.08
C GLY A 258 15.62 11.15 -27.42
N LEU A 259 16.06 11.16 -26.17
CA LEU A 259 16.42 12.38 -25.46
C LEU A 259 17.72 12.96 -26.00
N THR A 260 17.68 14.22 -26.44
CA THR A 260 18.82 14.95 -26.96
C THR A 260 19.16 16.22 -26.16
N ARG A 261 18.24 16.68 -25.28
CA ARG A 261 18.39 17.90 -24.50
C ARG A 261 18.22 17.65 -23.01
N MET A 262 18.99 18.34 -22.19
CA MET A 262 18.92 18.24 -20.73
C MET A 262 17.51 18.62 -20.18
N LYS A 263 16.86 19.64 -20.76
CA LYS A 263 15.52 20.07 -20.33
C LYS A 263 14.49 18.94 -20.49
N ASP A 264 14.59 18.15 -21.57
CA ASP A 264 13.67 17.05 -21.83
C ASP A 264 13.91 15.90 -20.83
N ALA A 265 15.16 15.57 -20.52
CA ALA A 265 15.47 14.57 -19.49
C ALA A 265 14.97 14.99 -18.10
N LYS A 266 15.07 16.27 -17.73
CA LYS A 266 14.49 16.81 -16.50
C LYS A 266 12.97 16.72 -16.51
N ALA A 267 12.31 17.01 -17.63
CA ALA A 267 10.86 16.90 -17.78
C ALA A 267 10.39 15.44 -17.66
N VAL A 268 11.10 14.50 -18.30
CA VAL A 268 10.83 13.05 -18.20
C VAL A 268 10.89 12.58 -16.74
N TYR A 269 11.93 12.95 -16.00
CA TYR A 269 12.03 12.63 -14.58
C TYR A 269 10.90 13.27 -13.74
N LYS A 270 10.58 14.54 -14.01
CA LYS A 270 9.50 15.28 -13.30
C LYS A 270 8.14 14.63 -13.52
N ASN A 271 7.90 14.09 -14.72
CA ASN A 271 6.64 13.40 -15.07
C ASN A 271 6.64 11.90 -14.73
N HIS A 272 7.48 11.46 -13.81
CA HIS A 272 7.49 10.11 -13.25
C HIS A 272 7.80 8.98 -14.24
N PHE A 273 8.55 9.26 -15.31
CA PHE A 273 9.13 8.19 -16.13
C PHE A 273 10.36 7.58 -15.43
N ILE A 274 10.54 6.27 -15.64
CA ILE A 274 11.66 5.52 -15.05
C ILE A 274 12.88 5.62 -15.95
N TYR A 275 12.70 5.52 -17.28
CA TYR A 275 13.79 5.43 -18.23
C TYR A 275 13.81 6.59 -19.22
N GLY A 276 15.03 7.11 -19.48
CA GLY A 276 15.35 8.01 -20.59
C GLY A 276 16.20 7.29 -21.63
N GLY A 277 15.72 7.17 -22.87
CA GLY A 277 16.44 6.53 -23.97
C GLY A 277 17.36 7.51 -24.71
N LEU A 278 18.63 7.13 -24.90
CA LEU A 278 19.64 7.87 -25.63
C LEU A 278 20.01 7.08 -26.88
N ILE A 279 19.78 7.63 -28.08
CA ILE A 279 19.97 6.93 -29.35
C ILE A 279 21.37 7.24 -29.89
N PHE A 280 22.21 6.21 -30.03
CA PHE A 280 23.57 6.29 -30.54
C PHE A 280 23.70 5.85 -32.01
N GLU A 281 22.57 5.69 -32.71
CA GLU A 281 22.56 5.43 -34.15
C GLU A 281 22.59 6.74 -34.94
N LYS A 282 23.63 6.93 -35.76
CA LYS A 282 23.88 8.19 -36.45
C LYS A 282 22.85 8.56 -37.52
N SER A 283 22.17 7.56 -38.11
CA SER A 283 21.10 7.78 -39.07
C SER A 283 19.78 8.24 -38.42
N SER A 284 19.65 8.13 -37.10
CA SER A 284 18.46 8.57 -36.40
C SER A 284 18.38 10.10 -36.30
N PRO A 285 17.22 10.73 -36.59
CA PRO A 285 17.03 12.17 -36.35
C PRO A 285 17.13 12.56 -34.86
N ARG A 286 17.09 11.58 -33.95
CA ARG A 286 17.25 11.74 -32.51
C ARG A 286 18.61 11.21 -32.02
N TYR A 287 19.61 11.19 -32.91
CA TYR A 287 20.97 10.82 -32.51
C TYR A 287 21.52 11.79 -31.49
N ILE A 288 22.25 11.29 -30.50
CA ILE A 288 22.98 12.09 -29.52
C ILE A 288 24.47 11.69 -29.51
N LYS A 289 25.36 12.69 -29.52
CA LYS A 289 26.78 12.44 -29.36
C LYS A 289 27.10 11.91 -27.95
N PRO A 290 28.03 10.95 -27.78
CA PRO A 290 28.37 10.40 -26.45
C PRO A 290 28.75 11.47 -25.41
N LYS A 291 29.45 12.49 -25.79
CA LYS A 291 29.84 13.63 -24.91
C LYS A 291 28.64 14.39 -24.37
N GLU A 292 27.61 14.62 -25.18
CA GLU A 292 26.38 15.28 -24.76
C GLU A 292 25.50 14.34 -23.92
N ALA A 293 25.42 13.07 -24.27
CA ALA A 293 24.73 12.05 -23.48
C ALA A 293 25.30 11.98 -22.05
N LEU A 294 26.64 12.03 -21.92
CA LEU A 294 27.29 12.02 -20.60
C LEU A 294 26.95 13.27 -19.76
N LYS A 295 26.80 14.45 -20.38
CA LYS A 295 26.35 15.65 -19.67
C LYS A 295 24.92 15.47 -19.11
N ILE A 296 24.01 14.92 -19.93
CA ILE A 296 22.62 14.69 -19.53
C ILE A 296 22.56 13.68 -18.38
N THR A 297 23.24 12.54 -18.47
CA THR A 297 23.22 11.49 -17.45
C THR A 297 23.82 11.98 -16.13
N LYS A 298 24.91 12.78 -16.17
CA LYS A 298 25.49 13.38 -14.95
C LYS A 298 24.56 14.39 -14.29
N ALA A 299 23.77 15.13 -15.06
CA ALA A 299 22.88 16.18 -14.55
C ALA A 299 21.55 15.64 -14.00
N VAL A 300 21.05 14.49 -14.50
CA VAL A 300 19.76 13.90 -14.10
C VAL A 300 19.98 12.50 -13.51
N LYS A 301 20.78 12.41 -12.45
CA LYS A 301 21.22 11.15 -11.80
C LYS A 301 20.09 10.24 -11.32
N LYS A 302 18.88 10.77 -11.10
CA LYS A 302 17.73 10.00 -10.62
C LYS A 302 16.87 9.38 -11.72
N LEU A 303 17.14 9.69 -13.00
CA LEU A 303 16.55 9.04 -14.16
C LEU A 303 17.50 7.93 -14.61
N ASP A 304 16.97 6.73 -14.83
CA ASP A 304 17.76 5.64 -15.42
C ASP A 304 17.87 5.85 -16.92
N PHE A 305 19.07 5.67 -17.47
CA PHE A 305 19.28 5.86 -18.91
C PHE A 305 19.53 4.53 -19.62
N VAL A 306 18.95 4.42 -20.83
CA VAL A 306 19.07 3.26 -21.70
C VAL A 306 19.71 3.71 -23.00
N GLY A 307 20.91 3.19 -23.32
CA GLY A 307 21.52 3.35 -24.62
C GLY A 307 20.80 2.53 -25.69
N VAL A 308 20.46 3.14 -26.82
CA VAL A 308 19.81 2.48 -27.94
C VAL A 308 20.80 2.45 -29.12
N PHE A 309 21.10 1.23 -29.58
CA PHE A 309 22.04 0.95 -30.66
C PHE A 309 21.34 0.12 -31.74
N VAL A 310 21.71 0.26 -33.01
CA VAL A 310 21.36 -0.65 -34.08
C VAL A 310 22.48 -1.66 -34.25
N LYS A 311 22.15 -2.90 -34.55
CA LYS A 311 22.96 -4.13 -34.68
C LYS A 311 24.52 -4.01 -34.54
N ASP A 312 25.06 -4.91 -33.70
CA ASP A 312 26.48 -5.34 -33.67
C ASP A 312 27.59 -4.36 -33.21
N LYS A 313 27.25 -3.24 -32.55
CA LYS A 313 28.27 -2.32 -32.02
C LYS A 313 28.47 -2.33 -30.50
N ILE A 314 27.91 -3.30 -29.79
CA ILE A 314 28.17 -3.47 -28.35
C ILE A 314 29.48 -4.28 -28.20
N LYS A 315 30.63 -3.60 -28.19
CA LYS A 315 31.87 -4.16 -27.64
C LYS A 315 31.61 -4.42 -26.16
N LYS A 316 31.43 -5.70 -25.75
CA LYS A 316 31.40 -6.08 -24.35
C LYS A 316 32.65 -5.58 -23.67
N ASN A 317 32.52 -4.65 -22.73
CA ASN A 317 33.64 -4.24 -21.89
C ASN A 317 33.90 -5.37 -20.87
N PRO A 318 35.07 -6.07 -20.89
CA PRO A 318 35.28 -7.26 -20.05
C PRO A 318 35.47 -6.97 -18.56
N LYS A 319 35.32 -5.71 -18.11
CA LYS A 319 35.57 -5.27 -16.73
C LYS A 319 34.34 -5.19 -15.82
N ASN A 320 33.14 -5.60 -16.27
CA ASN A 320 31.94 -5.67 -15.43
C ASN A 320 31.37 -7.12 -15.47
N ARG A 321 32.05 -8.03 -14.78
CA ARG A 321 31.47 -9.27 -14.26
C ARG A 321 31.24 -9.13 -12.76
#